data_e232334da645836a43828471d4893707
#
_entry.id   e232334da645836a43828471d4893707
#
_cell.length_a   1.000
_cell.length_b   1.000
_cell.length_c   1.000
_cell.angle_alpha   90.00
_cell.angle_beta   90.00
_cell.angle_gamma   90.00
#
_symmetry.space_group_name_H-M   'P 1'
#
loop_
_entity.id
_entity.type
_entity.pdbx_description
1 polymer ?
#
loop_
_entity_poly.entity_id
_entity_poly.type
_entity_poly.pdbx_seq_one_letter_code
_entity_poly.pdbx_strand_id
1 'polypeptide(L)'
;MQNINMTLVDFKHLETFVLKSFLAMGLKNEDAKIFTDALIFSELRFHSGQGQGVQRITTYYNRIKNKEVNINTNFDIVKESSSLALIDAKNGIGTIQASKCMDIA
;
A
#
# COMPACT_ATOMS: atom_id res chain seq x y z
N MET A 1 -25.34 -16.52 -6.73
CA MET A 1 -25.16 -15.09 -6.39
C MET A 1 -24.61 -14.98 -4.99
N GLN A 2 -23.48 -14.33 -4.86
CA GLN A 2 -22.91 -14.11 -3.53
C GLN A 2 -23.66 -12.97 -2.82
N ASN A 3 -24.06 -13.21 -1.58
CA ASN A 3 -24.55 -12.16 -0.71
C ASN A 3 -23.36 -11.37 -0.20
N ILE A 4 -23.22 -10.14 -0.68
CA ILE A 4 -22.17 -9.23 -0.21
C ILE A 4 -22.80 -8.36 0.88
N ASN A 5 -22.34 -8.54 2.11
CA ASN A 5 -22.72 -7.67 3.20
C ASN A 5 -21.82 -6.42 3.15
N MET A 6 -22.44 -5.28 2.87
CA MET A 6 -21.74 -4.00 2.81
C MET A 6 -22.17 -3.13 3.98
N THR A 7 -21.19 -2.53 4.63
CA THR A 7 -21.42 -1.60 5.73
C THR A 7 -20.92 -0.23 5.31
N LEU A 8 -21.75 0.79 5.49
CA LEU A 8 -21.32 2.17 5.27
C LEU A 8 -20.51 2.65 6.46
N VAL A 9 -19.30 3.10 6.20
CA VAL A 9 -18.37 3.58 7.21
C VAL A 9 -17.96 5.01 6.87
N ASP A 10 -17.85 5.87 7.89
CA ASP A 10 -17.37 7.21 7.69
C ASP A 10 -15.95 7.20 7.13
N PHE A 11 -15.74 7.97 6.07
CA PHE A 11 -14.47 8.03 5.33
C PHE A 11 -13.27 8.32 6.26
N LYS A 12 -13.40 9.30 7.14
CA LYS A 12 -12.29 9.68 8.02
C LYS A 12 -11.99 8.62 9.08
N HIS A 13 -13.00 7.95 9.58
CA HIS A 13 -12.81 6.84 10.51
C HIS A 13 -12.11 5.67 9.82
N LEU A 14 -12.50 5.37 8.59
CA LEU A 14 -11.86 4.31 7.82
C LEU A 14 -10.39 4.64 7.53
N GLU A 15 -10.11 5.87 7.10
CA GLU A 15 -8.74 6.33 6.85
C GLU A 15 -7.87 6.21 8.10
N THR A 16 -8.38 6.65 9.25
CA THR A 16 -7.66 6.57 10.53
C THR A 16 -7.40 5.12 10.91
N PHE A 17 -8.40 4.24 10.74
CA PHE A 17 -8.26 2.83 11.05
C PHE A 17 -7.17 2.18 10.18
N VAL A 18 -7.19 2.44 8.88
CA VAL A 18 -6.21 1.88 7.94
C VAL A 18 -4.80 2.37 8.28
N LEU A 19 -4.65 3.66 8.53
CA LEU A 19 -3.35 4.24 8.90
C LEU A 19 -2.80 3.60 10.17
N LYS A 20 -3.61 3.51 11.21
CA LYS A 20 -3.21 2.90 12.47
C LYS A 20 -2.86 1.42 12.30
N SER A 21 -3.57 0.72 11.44
CA SER A 21 -3.28 -0.68 11.14
C SER A 21 -1.90 -0.85 10.54
N PHE A 22 -1.53 -0.02 9.57
CA PHE A 22 -0.20 -0.09 8.96
C PHE A 22 0.90 0.33 9.92
N LEU A 23 0.67 1.33 10.76
CA LEU A 23 1.64 1.71 11.79
C LEU A 23 1.85 0.56 12.77
N ALA A 24 0.80 -0.14 13.17
CA ALA A 24 0.88 -1.29 14.05
C ALA A 24 1.65 -2.46 13.41
N MET A 25 1.62 -2.58 12.09
CA MET A 25 2.40 -3.58 11.36
C MET A 25 3.89 -3.25 11.26
N GLY A 26 4.28 -2.06 11.67
CA GLY A 26 5.68 -1.65 11.69
C GLY A 26 6.11 -0.73 10.56
N LEU A 27 5.19 -0.26 9.73
CA LEU A 27 5.53 0.71 8.67
C LEU A 27 5.87 2.07 9.27
N LYS A 28 6.78 2.78 8.60
CA LYS A 28 7.09 4.17 8.95
C LYS A 28 5.87 5.06 8.67
N ASN A 29 5.76 6.19 9.38
CA ASN A 29 4.64 7.13 9.21
C ASN A 29 4.42 7.53 7.75
N GLU A 30 5.47 7.88 7.03
CA GLU A 30 5.39 8.28 5.63
C GLU A 30 4.88 7.15 4.75
N ASP A 31 5.44 5.96 4.92
CA ASP A 31 5.07 4.78 4.14
C ASP A 31 3.63 4.34 4.42
N ALA A 32 3.24 4.34 5.69
CA ALA A 32 1.88 4.02 6.10
C ALA A 32 0.88 4.99 5.48
N LYS A 33 1.21 6.27 5.42
CA LYS A 33 0.35 7.28 4.80
C LYS A 33 0.20 7.05 3.29
N ILE A 34 1.31 6.80 2.60
CA ILE A 34 1.28 6.53 1.15
C ILE A 34 0.36 5.32 0.86
N PHE A 35 0.53 4.26 1.61
CA PHE A 35 -0.26 3.05 1.39
C PHE A 35 -1.73 3.25 1.76
N THR A 36 -2.00 3.94 2.87
CA THR A 36 -3.35 4.28 3.29
C THR A 36 -4.06 5.10 2.21
N ASP A 37 -3.42 6.14 1.70
CA ASP A 37 -4.00 7.00 0.66
C ASP A 37 -4.34 6.20 -0.59
N ALA A 38 -3.48 5.27 -0.99
CA ALA A 38 -3.71 4.42 -2.17
C ALA A 38 -4.91 3.50 -1.97
N LEU A 39 -5.03 2.86 -0.81
CA LEU A 39 -6.16 1.95 -0.53
C LEU A 39 -7.47 2.69 -0.40
N ILE A 40 -7.48 3.86 0.24
CA ILE A 40 -8.69 4.68 0.36
C ILE A 40 -9.11 5.20 -1.02
N PHE A 41 -8.17 5.62 -1.85
CA PHE A 41 -8.44 6.03 -3.23
C PHE A 41 -9.17 4.92 -3.99
N SER A 42 -8.70 3.68 -3.88
CA SER A 42 -9.33 2.52 -4.52
C SER A 42 -10.70 2.22 -3.93
N GLU A 43 -10.83 2.31 -2.60
CA GLU A 43 -12.09 2.01 -1.92
C GLU A 43 -13.18 2.99 -2.35
N LEU A 44 -12.86 4.29 -2.43
CA LEU A 44 -13.81 5.33 -2.84
C LEU A 44 -14.27 5.17 -4.29
N ARG A 45 -13.51 4.47 -5.11
CA ARG A 45 -13.84 4.19 -6.51
C ARG A 45 -14.39 2.79 -6.73
N PHE A 46 -14.75 2.11 -5.64
CA PHE A 46 -15.31 0.76 -5.66
C PHE A 46 -14.39 -0.30 -6.29
N HIS A 47 -13.10 -0.08 -6.32
CA HIS A 47 -12.14 -1.12 -6.72
C HIS A 47 -12.04 -2.26 -5.70
N SER A 48 -12.66 -2.10 -4.53
CA SER A 48 -12.80 -3.16 -3.54
C SER A 48 -13.48 -4.40 -4.12
N GLY A 49 -14.39 -4.24 -5.09
CA GLY A 49 -15.00 -5.36 -5.81
C GLY A 49 -13.99 -6.23 -6.57
N GLN A 50 -12.79 -5.72 -6.81
CA GLN A 50 -11.69 -6.45 -7.44
C GLN A 50 -10.57 -6.79 -6.45
N GLY A 51 -10.84 -6.67 -5.14
CA GLY A 51 -9.85 -6.95 -4.12
C GLY A 51 -8.76 -5.89 -3.96
N GLN A 52 -8.98 -4.69 -4.44
CA GLN A 52 -7.98 -3.62 -4.43
C GLN A 52 -8.22 -2.54 -3.37
N GLY A 53 -9.18 -2.73 -2.49
CA GLY A 53 -9.51 -1.79 -1.44
C GLY A 53 -8.91 -2.16 -0.08
N VAL A 54 -9.61 -1.74 0.97
CA VAL A 54 -9.16 -1.90 2.36
C VAL A 54 -8.97 -3.35 2.78
N GLN A 55 -9.64 -4.30 2.14
CA GLN A 55 -9.45 -5.72 2.40
C GLN A 55 -8.01 -6.19 2.14
N ARG A 56 -7.20 -5.42 1.43
CA ARG A 56 -5.78 -5.72 1.23
C ARG A 56 -4.99 -5.71 2.53
N ILE A 57 -5.50 -5.09 3.58
CA ILE A 57 -4.85 -5.05 4.89
C ILE A 57 -4.52 -6.47 5.37
N THR A 58 -5.49 -7.38 5.30
CA THR A 58 -5.30 -8.77 5.73
C THR A 58 -4.21 -9.47 4.91
N THR A 59 -4.21 -9.26 3.60
CA THR A 59 -3.21 -9.84 2.70
C THR A 59 -1.81 -9.38 3.09
N TYR A 60 -1.62 -8.08 3.28
CA TYR A 60 -0.30 -7.52 3.61
C TYR A 60 0.13 -7.84 5.04
N TYR A 61 -0.82 -7.91 5.97
CA TYR A 61 -0.52 -8.37 7.32
C TYR A 61 0.12 -9.76 7.28
N ASN A 62 -0.47 -10.69 6.52
CA ASN A 62 0.05 -12.04 6.40
C ASN A 62 1.41 -12.07 5.70
N ARG A 63 1.61 -11.28 4.65
CA ARG A 63 2.88 -11.19 3.94
C ARG A 63 4.00 -10.64 4.81
N ILE A 64 3.71 -9.63 5.62
CA ILE A 64 4.67 -9.05 6.55
C ILE A 64 5.00 -10.07 7.65
N LYS A 65 4.00 -10.71 8.22
CA LYS A 65 4.18 -11.73 9.26
C LYS A 65 5.04 -12.89 8.77
N ASN A 66 4.85 -13.32 7.53
CA ASN A 66 5.60 -14.42 6.92
C ASN A 66 6.92 -13.97 6.30
N LYS A 67 7.28 -12.70 6.42
CA LYS A 67 8.51 -12.12 5.85
C LYS A 67 8.59 -12.25 4.33
N GLU A 68 7.44 -12.25 3.66
CA GLU A 68 7.36 -12.29 2.21
C GLU A 68 7.60 -10.92 1.57
N VAL A 69 7.38 -9.84 2.32
CA VAL A 69 7.69 -8.48 1.88
C VAL A 69 8.57 -7.79 2.92
N ASN A 70 9.41 -6.89 2.45
CA ASN A 70 10.26 -6.08 3.30
C ASN A 70 9.51 -4.80 3.67
N ILE A 71 9.30 -4.54 4.97
CA ILE A 71 8.66 -3.31 5.46
C ILE A 71 9.58 -2.10 5.37
N ASN A 72 10.88 -2.34 5.19
CA ASN A 72 11.85 -1.28 4.97
C ASN A 72 11.83 -0.92 3.48
N THR A 73 11.39 0.29 3.17
CA THR A 73 11.13 0.72 1.80
C THR A 73 12.31 1.44 1.15
N ASN A 74 13.51 1.03 1.48
CA ASN A 74 14.70 1.49 0.76
C ASN A 74 14.76 0.83 -0.61
N PHE A 75 15.24 1.57 -1.59
CA PHE A 75 15.45 1.05 -2.93
C PHE A 75 16.80 1.54 -3.47
N ASP A 76 17.34 0.81 -4.45
CA ASP A 76 18.57 1.19 -5.12
C ASP A 76 18.29 1.53 -6.58
N ILE A 77 18.90 2.62 -7.04
CA ILE A 77 18.93 2.94 -8.47
C ILE A 77 20.08 2.15 -9.07
N VAL A 78 19.76 1.10 -9.81
CA VAL A 78 20.75 0.19 -10.39
C VAL A 78 21.41 0.83 -11.60
N LYS A 79 20.63 1.52 -12.42
CA LYS A 79 21.11 2.17 -13.63
C LYS A 79 20.22 3.36 -13.96
N GLU A 80 20.82 4.46 -14.39
CA GLU A 80 20.07 5.67 -14.69
C GLU A 80 20.61 6.33 -15.96
N SER A 81 19.69 6.85 -16.77
CA SER A 81 19.98 7.70 -17.91
C SER A 81 19.07 8.92 -17.86
N SER A 82 19.17 9.81 -18.86
CA SER A 82 18.34 11.03 -18.91
C SER A 82 16.84 10.75 -19.04
N SER A 83 16.44 9.55 -19.49
CA SER A 83 15.05 9.21 -19.77
C SER A 83 14.60 7.91 -19.12
N LEU A 84 15.47 7.20 -18.39
CA LEU A 84 15.16 5.89 -17.84
C LEU A 84 15.94 5.65 -16.55
N ALA A 85 15.28 5.03 -15.57
CA ALA A 85 15.95 4.54 -14.37
C ALA A 85 15.52 3.11 -14.10
N LEU A 86 16.48 2.24 -13.79
CA LEU A 86 16.21 0.88 -13.32
C LEU A 86 16.39 0.84 -11.80
N ILE A 87 15.33 0.47 -11.09
CA ILE A 87 15.28 0.54 -9.63
C ILE A 87 15.03 -0.85 -9.07
N ASP A 88 15.86 -1.23 -8.09
CA ASP A 88 15.64 -2.44 -7.29
C ASP A 88 14.85 -2.06 -6.03
N ALA A 89 13.61 -2.49 -5.95
CA ALA A 89 12.73 -2.20 -4.82
C ALA A 89 13.00 -3.10 -3.59
N LYS A 90 13.93 -4.03 -3.68
CA LYS A 90 14.36 -4.90 -2.58
C LYS A 90 13.20 -5.60 -1.87
N ASN A 91 12.25 -6.09 -2.65
CA ASN A 91 11.07 -6.78 -2.17
C ASN A 91 10.20 -5.95 -1.21
N GLY A 92 10.23 -4.63 -1.35
CA GLY A 92 9.38 -3.72 -0.59
C GLY A 92 7.94 -3.79 -1.06
N ILE A 93 7.05 -3.10 -0.34
CA ILE A 93 5.64 -3.02 -0.71
C ILE A 93 5.51 -2.23 -2.01
N GLY A 94 5.00 -2.89 -3.06
CA GLY A 94 4.99 -2.34 -4.42
C GLY A 94 4.32 -0.98 -4.54
N THR A 95 3.17 -0.78 -3.90
CA THR A 95 2.44 0.48 -3.93
C THR A 95 3.29 1.64 -3.38
N ILE A 96 3.99 1.41 -2.29
CA ILE A 96 4.85 2.42 -1.65
C ILE A 96 6.05 2.72 -2.56
N GLN A 97 6.72 1.67 -3.04
CA GLN A 97 7.91 1.82 -3.87
C GLN A 97 7.59 2.49 -5.21
N ALA A 98 6.47 2.14 -5.83
CA ALA A 98 6.03 2.77 -7.07
C ALA A 98 5.76 4.26 -6.87
N SER A 99 5.12 4.64 -5.76
CA SER A 99 4.87 6.05 -5.44
C SER A 99 6.18 6.83 -5.30
N LYS A 100 7.16 6.27 -4.60
CA LYS A 100 8.48 6.90 -4.46
C LYS A 100 9.22 7.02 -5.79
N CYS A 101 9.10 6.01 -6.65
CA CYS A 101 9.70 6.05 -7.98
C CYS A 101 9.09 7.14 -8.87
N MET A 102 7.79 7.40 -8.73
CA MET A 102 7.14 8.48 -9.46
C MET A 102 7.68 9.84 -9.06
N ASP A 103 8.10 10.02 -7.81
CA ASP A 103 8.72 11.27 -7.37
C ASP A 103 10.10 11.51 -8.04
N ILE A 104 10.79 10.44 -8.39
CA ILE A 104 12.06 10.51 -9.12
C ILE A 104 11.83 10.84 -10.60
N ALA A 105 10.77 10.28 -11.15
CA ALA A 105 10.40 10.55 -12.54
C ALA A 105 9.87 11.97 -12.72
#